data_75e71cb5c1d2027b4ed89b30399eb7a3
#
_entry.id   75e71cb5c1d2027b4ed89b30399eb7a3
#
_cell.length_a   1.000
_cell.length_b   1.000
_cell.length_c   1.000
_cell.angle_alpha   90.00
_cell.angle_beta   90.00
_cell.angle_gamma   90.00
#
_symmetry.space_group_name_H-M   'P 1'
#
loop_
_entity.id
_entity.type
_entity.pdbx_description
1 polymer ?
#
loop_
_entity_poly.entity_id
_entity_poly.type
_entity_poly.pdbx_seq_one_letter_code
_entity_poly.pdbx_strand_id
1 'polypeptide(L)'
;MRNIYSTLFNRIISGEYPAGTKLKEEAIAKEFNLSRTPVRAVLQQLEQDGLISGSPNKGSWVLPFTADEIEEIYEIRKSLELLCLDFSSHTLSVQKLLALKKEIIANKDIEDPNLQTALDAEFHSLIIEASNKKRLISMLNQL
;
A
#
# COMPACT_ATOMS: atom_id res chain seq x y z
N MET A 1 -7.72 -16.70 5.63
CA MET A 1 -6.76 -16.19 6.64
C MET A 1 -6.60 -14.71 6.40
N ARG A 2 -6.88 -13.85 7.40
CA ARG A 2 -6.53 -12.43 7.26
C ARG A 2 -5.02 -12.36 7.10
N ASN A 3 -4.55 -11.69 6.07
CA ASN A 3 -3.13 -11.51 5.86
C ASN A 3 -2.62 -10.58 6.98
N ILE A 4 -1.85 -11.14 7.92
CA ILE A 4 -1.31 -10.40 9.07
C ILE A 4 -0.50 -9.17 8.61
N TYR A 5 0.25 -9.30 7.52
CA TYR A 5 0.99 -8.19 6.93
C TYR A 5 0.05 -7.03 6.57
N SER A 6 -0.99 -7.30 5.76
CA SER A 6 -1.95 -6.25 5.34
C SER A 6 -2.67 -5.60 6.53
N THR A 7 -2.95 -6.38 7.58
CA THR A 7 -3.60 -5.81 8.78
C THR A 7 -2.66 -4.87 9.51
N LEU A 8 -1.39 -5.27 9.74
CA LEU A 8 -0.42 -4.42 10.42
C LEU A 8 -0.05 -3.20 9.58
N PHE A 9 0.13 -3.39 8.27
CA PHE A 9 0.35 -2.32 7.32
C PHE A 9 -0.76 -1.25 7.41
N ASN A 10 -2.02 -1.67 7.31
CA ASN A 10 -3.16 -0.75 7.38
C ASN A 10 -3.23 -0.01 8.72
N ARG A 11 -2.92 -0.66 9.84
CA ARG A 11 -2.89 -0.03 11.16
C ARG A 11 -1.79 1.03 11.28
N ILE A 12 -0.65 0.82 10.64
CA ILE A 12 0.44 1.81 10.60
C ILE A 12 0.03 2.99 9.72
N ILE A 13 -0.41 2.74 8.50
CA ILE A 13 -0.77 3.79 7.55
C ILE A 13 -1.98 4.61 8.01
N SER A 14 -2.99 3.97 8.64
CA SER A 14 -4.15 4.67 9.20
C SER A 14 -3.85 5.47 10.47
N GLY A 15 -2.64 5.32 11.04
CA GLY A 15 -2.27 5.94 12.31
C GLY A 15 -2.84 5.25 13.56
N GLU A 16 -3.50 4.09 13.42
CA GLU A 16 -3.89 3.26 14.56
C GLU A 16 -2.65 2.84 15.39
N TYR A 17 -1.54 2.61 14.70
CA TYR A 17 -0.22 2.49 15.29
C TYR A 17 0.62 3.73 14.95
N PRO A 18 0.58 4.79 15.77
CA PRO A 18 1.34 6.01 15.52
C PRO A 18 2.85 5.76 15.60
N ALA A 19 3.63 6.69 15.02
CA ALA A 19 5.09 6.67 15.10
C ALA A 19 5.58 6.48 16.55
N GLY A 20 6.61 5.65 16.72
CA GLY A 20 7.14 5.26 18.02
C GLY A 20 6.37 4.13 18.72
N THR A 21 5.25 3.66 18.15
CA THR A 21 4.53 2.50 18.69
C THR A 21 5.42 1.28 18.68
N LYS A 22 5.57 0.63 19.83
CA LYS A 22 6.35 -0.61 19.96
C LYS A 22 5.52 -1.82 19.57
N LEU A 23 5.96 -2.53 18.54
CA LEU A 23 5.37 -3.78 18.06
C LEU A 23 6.01 -4.97 18.78
N LYS A 24 5.25 -5.67 19.62
CA LYS A 24 5.71 -6.82 20.37
C LYS A 24 5.28 -8.12 19.68
N GLU A 25 6.26 -8.95 19.28
CA GLU A 25 6.00 -10.25 18.65
C GLU A 25 4.96 -11.09 19.41
N GLU A 26 5.04 -11.12 20.74
CA GLU A 26 4.14 -11.91 21.60
C GLU A 26 2.69 -11.41 21.55
N ALA A 27 2.50 -10.10 21.58
CA ALA A 27 1.18 -9.50 21.56
C ALA A 27 0.49 -9.76 20.22
N ILE A 28 1.24 -9.57 19.13
CA ILE A 28 0.77 -9.82 17.77
C ILE A 28 0.49 -11.32 17.56
N ALA A 29 1.38 -12.20 18.00
CA ALA A 29 1.19 -13.64 17.91
C ALA A 29 -0.10 -14.09 18.63
N LYS A 30 -0.35 -13.56 19.82
CA LYS A 30 -1.57 -13.82 20.59
C LYS A 30 -2.83 -13.30 19.89
N GLU A 31 -2.79 -12.07 19.38
CA GLU A 31 -3.92 -11.44 18.68
C GLU A 31 -4.35 -12.22 17.44
N PHE A 32 -3.37 -12.66 16.64
CA PHE A 32 -3.64 -13.40 15.40
C PHE A 32 -3.72 -14.92 15.58
N ASN A 33 -3.56 -15.41 16.80
CA ASN A 33 -3.51 -16.86 17.12
C ASN A 33 -2.45 -17.60 16.30
N LEU A 34 -1.24 -17.04 16.25
CA LEU A 34 -0.08 -17.55 15.52
C LEU A 34 1.10 -17.81 16.45
N SER A 35 2.08 -18.60 15.97
CA SER A 35 3.40 -18.67 16.62
C SER A 35 4.23 -17.41 16.32
N ARG A 36 5.33 -17.20 17.06
CA ARG A 36 6.21 -16.03 16.87
C ARG A 36 6.94 -16.04 15.52
N THR A 37 7.19 -17.20 14.94
CA THR A 37 7.94 -17.33 13.68
C THR A 37 7.29 -16.60 12.51
N PRO A 38 6.01 -16.83 12.15
CA PRO A 38 5.37 -16.08 11.08
C PRO A 38 5.21 -14.59 11.41
N VAL A 39 5.04 -14.22 12.67
CA VAL A 39 4.99 -12.81 13.10
C VAL A 39 6.32 -12.11 12.84
N ARG A 40 7.44 -12.78 13.20
CA ARG A 40 8.78 -12.25 12.94
C ARG A 40 9.05 -12.04 11.46
N ALA A 41 8.64 -12.98 10.61
CA ALA A 41 8.77 -12.83 9.16
C ALA A 41 8.00 -11.61 8.63
N VAL A 42 6.79 -11.38 9.15
CA VAL A 42 5.98 -10.20 8.79
C VAL A 42 6.62 -8.90 9.28
N LEU A 43 7.14 -8.87 10.52
CA LEU A 43 7.84 -7.69 11.02
C LEU A 43 9.12 -7.40 10.21
N GLN A 44 9.86 -8.42 9.81
CA GLN A 44 11.00 -8.24 8.91
C GLN A 44 10.59 -7.67 7.55
N GLN A 45 9.44 -8.10 7.02
CA GLN A 45 8.92 -7.52 5.77
C GLN A 45 8.55 -6.06 5.94
N LEU A 46 7.83 -5.69 7.01
CA LEU A 46 7.49 -4.30 7.32
C LEU A 46 8.74 -3.43 7.55
N GLU A 47 9.83 -4.01 8.06
CA GLU A 47 11.11 -3.32 8.22
C GLU A 47 11.81 -3.11 6.87
N GLN A 48 11.80 -4.09 5.97
CA GLN A 48 12.29 -3.96 4.61
C GLN A 48 11.51 -2.92 3.80
N ASP A 49 10.20 -2.80 4.07
CA ASP A 49 9.31 -1.81 3.46
C ASP A 49 9.44 -0.42 4.12
N GLY A 50 10.35 -0.23 5.09
CA GLY A 50 10.62 1.05 5.73
C GLY A 50 9.56 1.55 6.71
N LEU A 51 8.57 0.71 7.07
CA LEU A 51 7.47 1.11 7.95
C LEU A 51 7.82 1.04 9.43
N ILE A 52 8.76 0.19 9.77
CA ILE A 52 9.22 -0.03 11.15
C ILE A 52 10.74 -0.13 11.19
N SER A 53 11.32 0.10 12.36
CA SER A 53 12.72 -0.19 12.65
C SER A 53 12.79 -1.25 13.72
N GLY A 54 13.60 -2.29 13.51
CA GLY A 54 13.85 -3.36 14.45
C GLY A 54 15.27 -3.33 14.99
N SER A 55 15.45 -3.77 16.21
CA SER A 55 16.77 -4.02 16.78
C SER A 55 16.77 -5.37 17.51
N PRO A 56 17.80 -6.21 17.31
CA PRO A 56 17.92 -7.46 18.02
C PRO A 56 17.73 -7.26 19.54
N ASN A 57 16.82 -8.00 20.13
CA ASN A 57 16.51 -7.97 21.57
C ASN A 57 15.83 -6.71 22.10
N LYS A 58 15.61 -5.66 21.29
CA LYS A 58 14.91 -4.43 21.73
C LYS A 58 13.46 -4.34 21.25
N GLY A 59 13.13 -5.05 20.19
CA GLY A 59 11.81 -5.04 19.55
C GLY A 59 11.78 -4.21 18.27
N SER A 60 10.59 -3.98 17.75
CA SER A 60 10.35 -3.18 16.55
C SER A 60 9.49 -1.96 16.90
N TRP A 61 9.70 -0.85 16.22
CA TRP A 61 8.96 0.41 16.41
C TRP A 61 8.51 0.96 15.07
N VAL A 62 7.31 1.52 15.05
CA VAL A 62 6.79 2.24 13.90
C VAL A 62 7.65 3.49 13.66
N LEU A 63 8.12 3.66 12.42
CA LEU A 63 8.88 4.83 12.01
C LEU A 63 7.97 6.05 11.78
N PRO A 64 8.44 7.27 12.03
CA PRO A 64 7.73 8.46 11.57
C PRO A 64 7.88 8.57 10.05
N PHE A 65 6.79 8.89 9.37
CA PHE A 65 6.83 9.37 8.00
C PHE A 65 6.94 10.89 8.05
N THR A 66 7.97 11.44 7.44
CA THR A 66 8.08 12.89 7.26
C THR A 66 7.28 13.35 6.05
N ALA A 67 6.91 14.63 6.02
CA ALA A 67 6.24 15.20 4.86
C ALA A 67 7.12 15.09 3.60
N ASP A 68 8.42 15.26 3.74
CA ASP A 68 9.39 15.17 2.65
C ASP A 68 9.47 13.75 2.06
N GLU A 69 9.45 12.71 2.90
CA GLU A 69 9.42 11.31 2.45
C GLU A 69 8.13 10.98 1.70
N ILE A 70 7.00 11.51 2.17
CA ILE A 70 5.71 11.35 1.49
C ILE A 70 5.75 12.04 0.11
N GLU A 71 6.27 13.26 0.05
CA GLU A 71 6.40 14.01 -1.20
C GLU A 71 7.33 13.28 -2.20
N GLU A 72 8.46 12.74 -1.73
CA GLU A 72 9.37 11.94 -2.54
C GLU A 72 8.67 10.70 -3.12
N ILE A 73 7.91 9.96 -2.31
CA ILE A 73 7.14 8.79 -2.78
C ILE A 73 6.14 9.21 -3.87
N TYR A 74 5.43 10.32 -3.69
CA TYR A 74 4.49 10.82 -4.70
C TYR A 74 5.16 11.19 -6.02
N GLU A 75 6.32 11.85 -5.99
CA GLU A 75 7.06 12.21 -7.20
C GLU A 75 7.62 10.97 -7.93
N ILE A 76 8.09 9.98 -7.19
CA ILE A 76 8.53 8.70 -7.75
C ILE A 76 7.33 7.96 -8.39
N ARG A 77 6.21 7.80 -7.66
CA ARG A 77 4.99 7.17 -8.18
C ARG A 77 4.52 7.83 -9.45
N LYS A 78 4.39 9.16 -9.45
CA LYS A 78 3.98 9.96 -10.61
C LYS A 78 4.85 9.67 -11.82
N SER A 79 6.17 9.64 -11.65
CA SER A 79 7.11 9.35 -12.74
C SER A 79 6.94 7.93 -13.29
N LEU A 80 6.78 6.94 -12.42
CA LEU A 80 6.59 5.54 -12.81
C LEU A 80 5.20 5.30 -13.43
N GLU A 81 4.16 5.95 -12.94
CA GLU A 81 2.80 5.83 -13.48
C GLU A 81 2.67 6.49 -14.86
N LEU A 82 3.32 7.63 -15.10
CA LEU A 82 3.41 8.22 -16.43
C LEU A 82 4.13 7.28 -17.42
N LEU A 83 5.19 6.61 -16.97
CA LEU A 83 5.86 5.59 -17.79
C LEU A 83 4.95 4.39 -18.07
N CYS A 84 4.12 3.97 -17.11
CA CYS A 84 3.08 2.96 -17.34
C CYS A 84 2.08 3.41 -18.40
N LEU A 85 1.65 4.67 -18.36
CA LEU A 85 0.72 5.24 -19.32
C LEU A 85 1.28 5.19 -20.76
N ASP A 86 2.56 5.53 -20.93
CA ASP A 86 3.24 5.45 -22.23
C ASP A 86 3.24 4.03 -22.79
N PHE A 87 3.51 3.03 -21.94
CA PHE A 87 3.48 1.63 -22.34
C PHE A 87 2.07 1.06 -22.53
N SER A 88 1.07 1.64 -21.88
CA SER A 88 -0.31 1.12 -21.90
C SER A 88 -1.13 1.63 -23.10
N SER A 89 -0.64 2.58 -23.87
CA SER A 89 -1.37 3.29 -24.92
C SER A 89 -2.14 2.40 -25.92
N HIS A 90 -1.63 1.17 -26.19
CA HIS A 90 -2.25 0.20 -27.10
C HIS A 90 -2.95 -0.98 -26.40
N THR A 91 -2.80 -1.11 -25.08
CA THR A 91 -3.29 -2.25 -24.29
C THR A 91 -4.38 -1.86 -23.30
N LEU A 92 -4.50 -0.55 -23.01
CA LEU A 92 -5.48 -0.01 -22.08
C LEU A 92 -6.90 -0.19 -22.63
N SER A 93 -7.75 -0.86 -21.86
CA SER A 93 -9.13 -1.12 -22.24
C SER A 93 -10.00 0.13 -22.08
N VAL A 94 -10.39 0.73 -23.19
CA VAL A 94 -11.32 1.87 -23.21
C VAL A 94 -12.66 1.49 -22.57
N GLN A 95 -13.11 0.24 -22.72
CA GLN A 95 -14.36 -0.23 -22.12
C GLN A 95 -14.28 -0.21 -20.59
N LYS A 96 -13.17 -0.68 -19.99
CA LYS A 96 -12.96 -0.65 -18.53
C LYS A 96 -12.89 0.79 -18.03
N LEU A 97 -12.18 1.68 -18.71
CA LEU A 97 -12.11 3.09 -18.36
C LEU A 97 -13.49 3.77 -18.39
N LEU A 98 -14.30 3.49 -19.42
CA LEU A 98 -15.65 4.04 -19.51
C LEU A 98 -16.59 3.49 -18.43
N ALA A 99 -16.43 2.22 -18.04
CA ALA A 99 -17.17 1.63 -16.94
C ALA A 99 -16.83 2.31 -15.61
N LEU A 100 -15.54 2.43 -15.30
CA LEU A 100 -15.06 3.11 -14.09
C LEU A 100 -15.47 4.58 -14.06
N LYS A 101 -15.39 5.29 -15.20
CA LYS A 101 -15.88 6.67 -15.30
C LYS A 101 -17.36 6.79 -14.93
N LYS A 102 -18.21 5.86 -15.38
CA LYS A 102 -19.64 5.84 -15.02
C LYS A 102 -19.83 5.63 -13.52
N GLU A 103 -19.04 4.74 -12.92
CA GLU A 103 -19.09 4.47 -11.49
C GLU A 103 -18.65 5.68 -10.66
N ILE A 104 -17.56 6.36 -11.03
CA ILE A 104 -17.10 7.59 -10.40
C ILE A 104 -18.20 8.67 -10.47
N ILE A 105 -18.82 8.86 -11.65
CA ILE A 105 -19.89 9.85 -11.84
C ILE A 105 -21.14 9.49 -11.01
N ALA A 106 -21.52 8.22 -10.93
CA ALA A 106 -22.66 7.76 -10.16
C ALA A 106 -22.49 7.96 -8.65
N ASN A 107 -21.24 7.94 -8.17
CA ASN A 107 -20.89 8.06 -6.76
C ASN A 107 -20.30 9.43 -6.38
N LYS A 108 -20.31 10.40 -7.27
CA LYS A 108 -19.66 11.72 -7.07
C LYS A 108 -20.17 12.52 -5.87
N ASP A 109 -21.43 12.31 -5.48
CA ASP A 109 -22.09 13.02 -4.37
C ASP A 109 -22.07 12.18 -3.06
N ILE A 110 -21.41 11.03 -3.06
CA ILE A 110 -21.27 10.17 -1.87
C ILE A 110 -19.99 10.58 -1.13
N GLU A 111 -20.15 11.11 0.06
CA GLU A 111 -19.05 11.48 0.96
C GLU A 111 -18.56 10.25 1.75
N ASP A 112 -18.02 9.24 1.04
CA ASP A 112 -17.36 8.08 1.64
C ASP A 112 -15.87 8.07 1.21
N PRO A 113 -14.94 8.42 2.12
CA PRO A 113 -13.51 8.41 1.81
C PRO A 113 -12.98 7.05 1.34
N ASN A 114 -13.54 5.94 1.85
CA ASN A 114 -13.10 4.61 1.45
C ASN A 114 -13.51 4.31 0.00
N LEU A 115 -14.72 4.71 -0.39
CA LEU A 115 -15.18 4.56 -1.77
C LEU A 115 -14.35 5.41 -2.73
N GLN A 116 -14.08 6.67 -2.38
CA GLN A 116 -13.24 7.55 -3.19
C GLN A 116 -11.84 6.96 -3.39
N THR A 117 -11.20 6.50 -2.30
CA THR A 117 -9.88 5.87 -2.34
C THR A 117 -9.90 4.58 -3.19
N ALA A 118 -10.95 3.77 -3.10
CA ALA A 118 -11.06 2.54 -3.89
C ALA A 118 -11.18 2.82 -5.39
N LEU A 119 -11.99 3.81 -5.79
CA LEU A 119 -12.17 4.21 -7.19
C LEU A 119 -10.89 4.82 -7.78
N ASP A 120 -10.18 5.62 -6.98
CA ASP A 120 -8.88 6.18 -7.35
C ASP A 120 -7.84 5.07 -7.56
N ALA A 121 -7.72 4.14 -6.61
CA ALA A 121 -6.82 2.99 -6.71
C ALA A 121 -7.14 2.10 -7.92
N GLU A 122 -8.43 1.90 -8.24
CA GLU A 122 -8.83 1.14 -9.43
C GLU A 122 -8.41 1.83 -10.72
N PHE A 123 -8.55 3.17 -10.80
CA PHE A 123 -8.11 3.95 -11.95
C PHE A 123 -6.60 3.79 -12.20
N HIS A 124 -5.78 3.96 -11.18
CA HIS A 124 -4.33 3.79 -11.29
C HIS A 124 -3.96 2.34 -11.64
N SER A 125 -4.61 1.36 -11.02
CA SER A 125 -4.38 -0.06 -11.28
C SER A 125 -4.64 -0.45 -12.74
N LEU A 126 -5.69 0.08 -13.36
CA LEU A 126 -5.99 -0.17 -14.78
C LEU A 126 -4.84 0.26 -15.70
N ILE A 127 -4.22 1.41 -15.43
CA ILE A 127 -3.09 1.93 -16.21
C ILE A 127 -1.84 1.10 -15.95
N ILE A 128 -1.53 0.83 -14.70
CA ILE A 128 -0.34 0.10 -14.27
C ILE A 128 -0.34 -1.32 -14.86
N GLU A 129 -1.45 -2.04 -14.72
CA GLU A 129 -1.59 -3.40 -15.26
C GLU A 129 -1.52 -3.45 -16.79
N ALA A 130 -2.16 -2.47 -17.47
CA ALA A 130 -2.14 -2.37 -18.91
C ALA A 130 -0.74 -2.12 -19.50
N SER A 131 0.20 -1.60 -18.70
CA SER A 131 1.59 -1.42 -19.14
C SER A 131 2.28 -2.74 -19.51
N ASN A 132 1.84 -3.87 -18.94
CA ASN A 132 2.44 -5.21 -19.08
C ASN A 132 3.94 -5.26 -18.73
N LYS A 133 4.45 -4.30 -17.93
CA LYS A 133 5.85 -4.20 -17.53
C LYS A 133 6.05 -4.74 -16.12
N LYS A 134 6.30 -6.03 -16.00
CA LYS A 134 6.38 -6.75 -14.71
C LYS A 134 7.28 -6.06 -13.67
N ARG A 135 8.45 -5.54 -14.06
CA ARG A 135 9.36 -4.85 -13.12
C ARG A 135 8.79 -3.52 -12.64
N LEU A 136 8.21 -2.74 -13.56
CA LEU A 136 7.60 -1.45 -13.26
C LEU A 136 6.41 -1.62 -12.32
N ILE A 137 5.54 -2.60 -12.60
CA ILE A 137 4.42 -2.99 -11.73
C ILE A 137 4.92 -3.39 -10.33
N SER A 138 5.99 -4.21 -10.27
CA SER A 138 6.57 -4.62 -8.99
C SER A 138 7.13 -3.44 -8.18
N MET A 139 7.77 -2.47 -8.82
CA MET A 139 8.27 -1.27 -8.15
C MET A 139 7.13 -0.42 -7.59
N LEU A 140 6.08 -0.18 -8.39
CA LEU A 140 4.92 0.59 -7.96
C LEU A 140 4.15 -0.05 -6.79
N ASN A 141 4.12 -1.38 -6.73
CA ASN A 141 3.49 -2.11 -5.63
C ASN A 141 4.30 -2.10 -4.32
N GLN A 142 5.54 -1.60 -4.35
CA GLN A 142 6.42 -1.46 -3.19
C GLN A 142 6.45 -0.03 -2.64
N LEU A 143 5.88 0.93 -3.36
CA LEU A 143 5.70 2.32 -2.96
C LEU A 143 4.31 2.56 -2.34
#